data_4e77179c535399d302c9022b186540ab
#
_entry.id   4e77179c535399d302c9022b186540ab
#
_cell.length_a   1.000
_cell.length_b   1.000
_cell.length_c   1.000
_cell.angle_alpha   90.00
_cell.angle_beta   90.00
_cell.angle_gamma   90.00
#
_symmetry.space_group_name_H-M   'P 1'
#
loop_
_entity.id
_entity.type
_entity.pdbx_description
1 polymer ?
#
loop_
_entity_poly.entity_id
_entity_poly.type
_entity_poly.pdbx_seq_one_letter_code
_entity_poly.pdbx_strand_id
1 'polypeptide(L)'
;MSAWPPELDALVAASKHHRLVMENDRVRVLDTRIAPGDTVPLHTHRWPAVHQVMSWSDFVRRDAAGQVQVDTRTRPAPATLPAIMWGEALPPHTLENVGDRELHVISVELKDGP
;
A
#
# COMPACT_ATOMS: atom_id res chain seq x y z
N MET A 1 18.30 4.03 6.25
CA MET A 1 18.62 2.88 5.39
C MET A 1 17.61 1.78 5.64
N SER A 2 17.06 1.23 4.58
CA SER A 2 16.09 0.14 4.72
C SER A 2 16.83 -1.16 5.08
N ALA A 3 16.30 -1.88 6.08
CA ALA A 3 16.80 -3.21 6.44
C ALA A 3 16.13 -4.30 5.59
N TRP A 4 15.20 -3.95 4.72
CA TRP A 4 14.42 -4.92 3.96
C TRP A 4 15.04 -5.17 2.59
N PRO A 5 14.91 -6.41 2.06
CA PRO A 5 15.49 -6.75 0.77
C PRO A 5 14.89 -5.90 -0.36
N PRO A 6 15.73 -5.33 -1.24
CA PRO A 6 15.22 -4.50 -2.35
C PRO A 6 14.34 -5.29 -3.32
N GLU A 7 14.51 -6.61 -3.43
CA GLU A 7 13.66 -7.43 -4.29
C GLU A 7 12.23 -7.57 -3.77
N LEU A 8 11.96 -7.18 -2.51
CA LEU A 8 10.60 -7.14 -1.96
C LEU A 8 9.92 -5.79 -2.15
N ASP A 9 10.61 -4.79 -2.69
CA ASP A 9 9.98 -3.50 -2.95
C ASP A 9 8.72 -3.66 -3.78
N ALA A 10 7.71 -2.83 -3.50
CA ALA A 10 6.39 -2.93 -4.14
C ALA A 10 6.44 -2.93 -5.66
N LEU A 11 7.35 -2.15 -6.26
CA LEU A 11 7.49 -2.10 -7.73
C LEU A 11 8.17 -3.34 -8.30
N VAL A 12 8.83 -4.15 -7.48
CA VAL A 12 9.48 -5.39 -7.91
C VAL A 12 8.60 -6.59 -7.60
N ALA A 13 8.28 -6.77 -6.31
CA ALA A 13 7.58 -7.97 -5.85
C ALA A 13 6.07 -7.91 -6.11
N ALA A 14 5.50 -6.73 -6.28
CA ALA A 14 4.07 -6.53 -6.44
C ALA A 14 3.76 -5.60 -7.62
N SER A 15 4.50 -5.73 -8.70
CA SER A 15 4.39 -4.87 -9.89
C SER A 15 3.02 -4.95 -10.56
N LYS A 16 2.30 -6.05 -10.39
CA LYS A 16 0.95 -6.19 -10.95
C LYS A 16 -0.03 -5.16 -10.38
N HIS A 17 0.16 -4.76 -9.12
CA HIS A 17 -0.78 -3.90 -8.41
C HIS A 17 -0.27 -2.46 -8.23
N HIS A 18 1.02 -2.22 -8.47
CA HIS A 18 1.66 -0.93 -8.24
C HIS A 18 2.26 -0.40 -9.54
N ARG A 19 1.84 0.79 -9.95
CA ARG A 19 2.37 1.46 -11.13
C ARG A 19 3.11 2.72 -10.70
N LEU A 20 4.35 2.88 -11.18
CA LEU A 20 5.11 4.10 -10.95
C LEU A 20 4.52 5.24 -11.78
N VAL A 21 4.09 6.32 -11.11
CA VAL A 21 3.55 7.52 -11.77
C VAL A 21 4.66 8.51 -12.05
N MET A 22 5.47 8.82 -11.04
CA MET A 22 6.64 9.67 -11.17
C MET A 22 7.59 9.40 -10.02
N GLU A 23 8.84 9.77 -10.22
CA GLU A 23 9.87 9.64 -9.19
C GLU A 23 10.94 10.69 -9.38
N ASN A 24 11.42 11.25 -8.28
CA ASN A 24 12.60 12.09 -8.24
C ASN A 24 13.38 11.76 -6.97
N ASP A 25 14.35 12.58 -6.62
CA ASP A 25 15.18 12.31 -5.44
C ASP A 25 14.46 12.58 -4.11
N ARG A 26 13.25 13.15 -4.14
CA ARG A 26 12.48 13.46 -2.93
C ARG A 26 11.27 12.60 -2.73
N VAL A 27 10.59 12.21 -3.81
CA VAL A 27 9.34 11.45 -3.72
C VAL A 27 9.28 10.36 -4.77
N ARG A 28 8.47 9.35 -4.47
CA ARG A 28 8.07 8.33 -5.42
C ARG A 28 6.55 8.22 -5.34
N VAL A 29 5.86 8.40 -6.47
CA VAL A 29 4.40 8.35 -6.51
C VAL A 29 3.94 7.07 -7.18
N LEU A 30 3.15 6.28 -6.46
CA LEU A 30 2.61 5.01 -6.93
C LEU A 30 1.10 5.10 -7.09
N ASP A 31 0.60 4.50 -8.17
CA ASP A 31 -0.83 4.24 -8.38
C ASP A 31 -1.06 2.77 -8.08
N THR A 32 -1.83 2.49 -7.03
CA THR A 32 -2.09 1.13 -6.56
C THR A 32 -3.55 0.78 -6.79
N ARG A 33 -3.79 -0.33 -7.49
CA ARG A 33 -5.13 -0.83 -7.77
C ARG A 33 -5.21 -2.31 -7.43
N ILE A 34 -6.18 -2.67 -6.60
CA ILE A 34 -6.38 -4.03 -6.12
C ILE A 34 -7.83 -4.40 -6.33
N ALA A 35 -8.08 -5.32 -7.26
CA ALA A 35 -9.43 -5.77 -7.56
C ALA A 35 -10.01 -6.60 -6.41
N PRO A 36 -11.37 -6.68 -6.30
CA PRO A 36 -11.98 -7.56 -5.29
C PRO A 36 -11.46 -9.00 -5.40
N GLY A 37 -11.08 -9.58 -4.27
CA GLY A 37 -10.59 -10.94 -4.21
C GLY A 37 -9.09 -11.09 -4.49
N ASP A 38 -8.43 -10.05 -4.98
CA ASP A 38 -6.98 -10.09 -5.24
C ASP A 38 -6.19 -9.98 -3.93
N THR A 39 -5.07 -10.69 -3.92
CA THR A 39 -4.07 -10.56 -2.87
C THR A 39 -2.79 -10.00 -3.47
N VAL A 40 -2.32 -8.88 -2.92
CA VAL A 40 -1.00 -8.34 -3.27
C VAL A 40 0.06 -9.21 -2.60
N PRO A 41 1.01 -9.78 -3.36
CA PRO A 41 2.02 -10.66 -2.77
C PRO A 41 2.94 -9.92 -1.81
N LEU A 42 3.70 -10.67 -1.05
CA LEU A 42 4.60 -10.13 -0.03
C LEU A 42 5.51 -9.06 -0.63
N HIS A 43 5.48 -7.87 -0.05
CA HIS A 43 6.24 -6.72 -0.53
C HIS A 43 6.48 -5.72 0.61
N THR A 44 7.33 -4.73 0.35
CA THR A 44 7.65 -3.67 1.30
C THR A 44 7.37 -2.30 0.69
N HIS A 45 7.12 -1.33 1.57
CA HIS A 45 7.18 0.10 1.25
C HIS A 45 8.22 0.71 2.18
N ARG A 46 9.40 1.01 1.64
CA ARG A 46 10.55 1.43 2.47
C ARG A 46 10.44 2.86 3.00
N TRP A 47 9.50 3.65 2.47
CA TRP A 47 9.32 5.04 2.90
C TRP A 47 7.92 5.27 3.43
N PRO A 48 7.77 6.22 4.39
CA PRO A 48 6.44 6.65 4.78
C PRO A 48 5.77 7.38 3.61
N ALA A 49 4.46 7.46 3.65
CA ALA A 49 3.71 8.00 2.53
C ALA A 49 2.47 8.76 2.96
N VAL A 50 2.09 9.72 2.14
CA VAL A 50 0.74 10.28 2.15
C VAL A 50 -0.06 9.49 1.14
N HIS A 51 -1.15 8.88 1.58
CA HIS A 51 -2.03 8.09 0.73
C HIS A 51 -3.29 8.88 0.42
N GLN A 52 -3.62 8.96 -0.88
CA GLN A 52 -4.91 9.47 -1.32
C GLN A 52 -5.77 8.29 -1.76
N VAL A 53 -6.77 7.97 -0.97
CA VAL A 53 -7.67 6.85 -1.25
C VAL A 53 -8.75 7.34 -2.22
N MET A 54 -8.72 6.84 -3.44
CA MET A 54 -9.64 7.24 -4.51
C MET A 54 -10.90 6.42 -4.49
N SER A 55 -10.80 5.11 -4.25
CA SER A 55 -11.92 4.22 -4.02
C SER A 55 -11.59 3.29 -2.88
N TRP A 56 -12.60 2.95 -2.10
CA TRP A 56 -12.44 2.14 -0.88
C TRP A 56 -13.00 0.74 -1.09
N SER A 57 -12.28 -0.23 -0.55
CA SER A 57 -12.76 -1.59 -0.34
C SER A 57 -12.10 -2.11 0.93
N ASP A 58 -12.81 -2.95 1.67
CA ASP A 58 -12.23 -3.54 2.87
C ASP A 58 -11.05 -4.44 2.52
N PHE A 59 -10.04 -4.41 3.38
CA PHE A 59 -8.84 -5.23 3.17
C PHE A 59 -8.30 -5.78 4.48
N VAL A 60 -7.50 -6.83 4.33
CA VAL A 60 -6.75 -7.44 5.42
C VAL A 60 -5.27 -7.36 5.07
N ARG A 61 -4.48 -6.79 5.97
CA ARG A 61 -3.01 -6.77 5.83
C ARG A 61 -2.41 -7.76 6.82
N ARG A 62 -1.52 -8.62 6.31
CA ARG A 62 -0.83 -9.63 7.11
C ARG A 62 0.67 -9.43 7.01
N ASP A 63 1.38 -9.77 8.08
CA ASP A 63 2.84 -9.73 8.06
C ASP A 63 3.42 -10.97 7.33
N ALA A 64 4.75 -11.08 7.30
CA ALA A 64 5.42 -12.19 6.61
C ALA A 64 5.10 -13.55 7.24
N ALA A 65 4.68 -13.58 8.51
CA ALA A 65 4.27 -14.81 9.19
C ALA A 65 2.78 -15.14 8.99
N GLY A 66 2.05 -14.30 8.26
CA GLY A 66 0.64 -14.47 8.01
C GLY A 66 -0.27 -13.94 9.11
N GLN A 67 0.28 -13.25 10.10
CA GLN A 67 -0.52 -12.69 11.19
C GLN A 67 -1.20 -11.40 10.74
N VAL A 68 -2.48 -11.27 11.08
CA VAL A 68 -3.27 -10.09 10.73
C VAL A 68 -2.78 -8.87 11.49
N GLN A 69 -2.41 -7.83 10.75
CA GLN A 69 -2.01 -6.54 11.30
C GLN A 69 -3.14 -5.52 11.23
N VAL A 70 -3.90 -5.54 10.14
CA VAL A 70 -5.04 -4.66 9.92
C VAL A 70 -6.16 -5.47 9.29
N ASP A 71 -7.36 -5.33 9.83
CA ASP A 71 -8.59 -5.83 9.22
C ASP A 71 -9.58 -4.67 9.25
N THR A 72 -9.80 -4.04 8.09
CA THR A 72 -10.63 -2.84 8.03
C THR A 72 -12.10 -3.11 8.27
N ARG A 73 -12.54 -4.37 8.20
CA ARG A 73 -13.93 -4.73 8.50
C ARG A 73 -14.28 -4.48 9.97
N THR A 74 -13.28 -4.32 10.83
CA THR A 74 -13.48 -4.05 12.27
C THR A 74 -13.59 -2.55 12.58
N ARG A 75 -13.55 -1.69 11.58
CA ARG A 75 -13.59 -0.23 11.77
C ARG A 75 -14.38 0.43 10.64
N PRO A 76 -14.85 1.68 10.84
CA PRO A 76 -15.59 2.40 9.80
C PRO A 76 -14.72 2.67 8.57
N ALA A 77 -15.33 2.59 7.38
CA ALA A 77 -14.73 3.07 6.15
C ALA A 77 -14.61 4.62 6.20
N PRO A 78 -13.75 5.21 5.35
CA PRO A 78 -13.70 6.66 5.22
C PRO A 78 -15.08 7.24 4.90
N ALA A 79 -15.46 8.33 5.59
CA ALA A 79 -16.78 8.92 5.41
C ALA A 79 -16.94 9.59 4.04
N THR A 80 -15.86 10.12 3.49
CA THR A 80 -15.84 10.78 2.19
C THR A 80 -14.61 10.36 1.40
N LEU A 81 -14.72 10.35 0.08
CA LEU A 81 -13.63 10.05 -0.84
C LEU A 81 -13.45 11.20 -1.82
N PRO A 82 -12.23 11.51 -2.24
CA PRO A 82 -10.99 10.87 -1.81
C PRO A 82 -10.64 11.21 -0.36
N ALA A 83 -10.01 10.26 0.34
CA ALA A 83 -9.58 10.45 1.72
C ALA A 83 -8.05 10.51 1.76
N ILE A 84 -7.51 11.39 2.58
CA ILE A 84 -6.06 11.54 2.75
C ILE A 84 -5.67 10.89 4.06
N MET A 85 -4.66 10.00 4.01
CA MET A 85 -4.21 9.24 5.18
C MET A 85 -2.68 9.21 5.21
N TRP A 86 -2.13 9.23 6.41
CA TRP A 86 -0.69 9.01 6.61
C TRP A 86 -0.41 7.53 6.81
N GLY A 87 0.67 7.02 6.21
CA GLY A 87 1.15 5.67 6.44
C GLY A 87 2.65 5.66 6.72
N GLU A 88 3.04 4.88 7.72
CA GLU A 88 4.45 4.63 7.99
C GLU A 88 5.02 3.69 6.95
N ALA A 89 6.36 3.60 6.90
CA ALA A 89 7.02 2.57 6.10
C ALA A 89 6.51 1.19 6.54
N LEU A 90 6.38 0.27 5.60
CA LEU A 90 5.79 -1.04 5.85
C LEU A 90 6.80 -2.16 5.62
N PRO A 91 7.08 -2.98 6.64
CA PRO A 91 7.88 -4.18 6.49
C PRO A 91 7.16 -5.20 5.59
N PRO A 92 7.80 -6.34 5.29
CA PRO A 92 7.18 -7.33 4.40
C PRO A 92 5.77 -7.70 4.85
N HIS A 93 4.81 -7.56 3.93
CA HIS A 93 3.40 -7.77 4.20
C HIS A 93 2.67 -8.16 2.92
N THR A 94 1.50 -8.76 3.09
CA THR A 94 0.52 -9.00 2.02
C THR A 94 -0.70 -8.15 2.28
N LEU A 95 -1.49 -7.90 1.24
CA LEU A 95 -2.76 -7.21 1.37
C LEU A 95 -3.80 -7.89 0.51
N GLU A 96 -4.89 -8.31 1.14
CA GLU A 96 -6.00 -8.98 0.47
C GLU A 96 -7.21 -8.05 0.43
N ASN A 97 -7.76 -7.82 -0.76
CA ASN A 97 -9.02 -7.08 -0.90
C ASN A 97 -10.17 -8.04 -0.59
N VAL A 98 -10.78 -7.85 0.56
CA VAL A 98 -11.90 -8.70 1.04
C VAL A 98 -13.26 -8.03 0.83
N GLY A 99 -13.28 -6.86 0.20
CA GLY A 99 -14.51 -6.16 -0.13
C GLY A 99 -15.00 -6.49 -1.54
N ASP A 100 -15.94 -5.70 -2.02
CA ASP A 100 -16.61 -5.93 -3.30
C ASP A 100 -16.29 -4.86 -4.36
N ARG A 101 -15.31 -4.00 -4.08
CA ARG A 101 -14.91 -2.91 -4.98
C ARG A 101 -13.40 -2.91 -5.19
N GLU A 102 -12.95 -2.17 -6.20
CA GLU A 102 -11.53 -1.92 -6.36
C GLU A 102 -11.05 -1.01 -5.22
N LEU A 103 -9.94 -1.38 -4.61
CA LEU A 103 -9.19 -0.50 -3.72
C LEU A 103 -8.20 0.27 -4.59
N HIS A 104 -8.36 1.58 -4.68
CA HIS A 104 -7.50 2.43 -5.52
C HIS A 104 -6.89 3.54 -4.66
N VAL A 105 -5.58 3.56 -4.60
CA VAL A 105 -4.82 4.48 -3.76
C VAL A 105 -3.69 5.10 -4.56
N ILE A 106 -3.56 6.42 -4.48
CA ILE A 106 -2.38 7.14 -4.96
C ILE A 106 -1.51 7.40 -3.72
N SER A 107 -0.28 6.92 -3.75
CA SER A 107 0.64 7.07 -2.62
C SER A 107 1.80 7.96 -3.01
N VAL A 108 2.02 9.01 -2.24
CA VAL A 108 3.21 9.86 -2.36
C VAL A 108 4.19 9.41 -1.28
N GLU A 109 5.16 8.61 -1.66
CA GLU A 109 6.19 8.11 -0.75
C GLU A 109 7.27 9.18 -0.58
N LEU A 110 7.59 9.49 0.66
CA LEU A 110 8.52 10.55 1.01
C LEU A 110 9.88 9.92 1.27
N LYS A 111 10.81 10.12 0.33
CA LYS A 111 12.15 9.56 0.45
C LYS A 111 12.92 10.27 1.56
N ASP A 112 13.79 9.52 2.19
CA ASP A 112 14.69 10.08 3.19
C ASP A 112 15.53 11.18 2.56
N GLY A 113 15.70 12.26 3.29
CA GLY A 113 16.55 13.36 2.85
C GLY A 113 18.00 12.91 2.71
N PRO A 114 18.80 13.74 2.05
CA PRO A 114 20.23 13.46 1.95
C PRO A 114 20.90 13.48 3.31
#